data_27107125f614e00362a29a626320810c
#
_entry.id   27107125f614e00362a29a626320810c
#
_cell.length_a   1.000
_cell.length_b   1.000
_cell.length_c   1.000
_cell.angle_alpha   90.00
_cell.angle_beta   90.00
_cell.angle_gamma   90.00
#
_symmetry.space_group_name_H-M   'P 1'
#
loop_
_entity.id
_entity.type
_entity.pdbx_description
1 polymer ?
#
loop_
_entity_poly.entity_id
_entity_poly.type
_entity_poly.pdbx_seq_one_letter_code
_entity_poly.pdbx_strand_id
1 'polypeptide(L)'
;MPVQSDKWIKKMALEKEMISPFEDKQVRGNKISYGLSSFGYDARVSNEFKIFTNLNSEVVDPKNFKPTNFITKNVSECIIPPNSFVLASTIEFFKIPKDVLVICLGKSTYARC
;
A
#
# COMPACT_ATOMS: atom_id res chain seq x y z
N MET A 1 -8.56 -12.85 -19.87
CA MET A 1 -8.49 -11.48 -19.34
C MET A 1 -7.04 -11.03 -19.30
N PRO A 2 -6.66 -10.06 -20.09
CA PRO A 2 -5.26 -9.62 -20.13
C PRO A 2 -4.91 -8.69 -18.97
N VAL A 3 -3.64 -8.66 -18.66
CA VAL A 3 -3.06 -7.60 -17.83
C VAL A 3 -3.14 -6.29 -18.62
N GLN A 4 -3.61 -5.24 -17.98
CA GLN A 4 -3.80 -3.95 -18.64
C GLN A 4 -2.51 -3.13 -18.65
N SER A 5 -2.35 -2.34 -19.72
CA SER A 5 -1.18 -1.49 -19.89
C SER A 5 -1.32 -0.15 -19.15
N ASP A 6 -0.21 0.59 -19.12
CA ASP A 6 -0.15 1.95 -18.58
C ASP A 6 -1.19 2.89 -19.21
N LYS A 7 -1.41 2.79 -20.52
CA LYS A 7 -2.39 3.60 -21.22
C LYS A 7 -3.80 3.38 -20.70
N TRP A 8 -4.16 2.14 -20.47
CA TRP A 8 -5.45 1.79 -19.91
C TRP A 8 -5.60 2.26 -18.48
N ILE A 9 -4.55 2.06 -17.65
CA ILE A 9 -4.55 2.48 -16.25
C ILE A 9 -4.70 4.01 -16.16
N LYS A 10 -3.96 4.75 -16.99
CA LYS A 10 -4.04 6.20 -17.04
C LYS A 10 -5.46 6.66 -17.44
N LYS A 11 -6.04 6.04 -18.44
CA LYS A 11 -7.41 6.34 -18.87
C LYS A 11 -8.41 6.15 -17.74
N MET A 12 -8.35 5.02 -17.04
CA MET A 12 -9.26 4.72 -15.93
C MET A 12 -9.05 5.65 -14.74
N ALA A 13 -7.81 6.02 -14.45
CA ALA A 13 -7.52 6.96 -13.37
C ALA A 13 -8.07 8.36 -13.66
N LEU A 14 -7.95 8.83 -14.89
CA LEU A 14 -8.41 10.17 -15.28
C LEU A 14 -9.93 10.24 -15.51
N GLU A 15 -10.53 9.22 -16.11
CA GLU A 15 -11.95 9.23 -16.45
C GLU A 15 -12.85 8.73 -15.32
N LYS A 16 -12.40 7.75 -14.53
CA LYS A 16 -13.21 7.10 -13.48
C LYS A 16 -12.61 7.23 -12.08
N GLU A 17 -11.57 8.00 -11.93
CA GLU A 17 -10.88 8.20 -10.64
C GLU A 17 -10.49 6.88 -9.96
N MET A 18 -10.08 5.89 -10.74
CA MET A 18 -9.72 4.58 -10.24
C MET A 18 -8.57 4.65 -9.22
N ILE A 19 -7.64 5.58 -9.42
CA ILE A 19 -6.52 5.86 -8.51
C ILE A 19 -6.48 7.37 -8.24
N SER A 20 -6.52 7.78 -6.98
CA SER A 20 -6.50 9.20 -6.63
C SER A 20 -5.73 9.40 -5.31
N PRO A 21 -4.73 10.30 -5.24
CA PRO A 21 -4.13 11.06 -6.35
C PRO A 21 -3.36 10.17 -7.31
N PHE A 22 -3.27 10.56 -8.57
CA PHE A 22 -2.66 9.76 -9.64
C PHE A 22 -1.43 10.45 -10.21
N GLU A 23 -0.31 9.74 -10.23
CA GLU A 23 0.93 10.16 -10.90
C GLU A 23 1.09 9.41 -12.21
N ASP A 24 1.06 10.12 -13.33
CA ASP A 24 1.09 9.53 -14.67
C ASP A 24 2.47 9.10 -15.16
N LYS A 25 3.48 9.22 -14.30
CA LYS A 25 4.87 8.85 -14.55
C LYS A 25 5.49 8.19 -13.33
N GLN A 26 6.57 7.45 -13.55
CA GLN A 26 7.40 7.01 -12.44
C GLN A 26 8.18 8.20 -11.88
N VAL A 27 7.86 8.57 -10.63
CA VAL A 27 8.60 9.59 -9.90
C VAL A 27 9.79 8.93 -9.22
N ARG A 28 10.98 9.31 -9.64
CA ARG A 28 12.25 8.79 -9.13
C ARG A 28 13.04 9.91 -8.46
N GLY A 29 13.93 9.58 -7.58
CA GLY A 29 14.78 10.50 -6.86
C GLY A 29 15.60 9.75 -5.84
N ASN A 30 15.96 10.38 -4.74
CA ASN A 30 16.64 9.73 -3.62
C ASN A 30 15.70 8.87 -2.76
N LYS A 31 14.45 8.73 -3.19
CA LYS A 31 13.41 7.95 -2.50
C LYS A 31 12.98 6.78 -3.36
N ILE A 32 12.19 5.89 -2.75
CA ILE A 32 11.56 4.79 -3.47
C ILE A 32 10.63 5.37 -4.54
N SER A 33 10.77 4.88 -5.77
CA SER A 33 9.96 5.35 -6.88
C SER A 33 8.50 5.00 -6.71
N TYR A 34 7.61 5.84 -7.20
CA TYR A 34 6.17 5.63 -7.18
C TYR A 34 5.53 6.17 -8.47
N GLY A 35 4.27 5.81 -8.69
CA GLY A 35 3.52 6.26 -9.85
C GLY A 35 3.28 5.17 -10.87
N LEU A 36 2.86 5.57 -12.06
CA LEU A 36 2.48 4.67 -13.14
C LEU A 36 3.70 3.94 -13.71
N SER A 37 3.59 2.62 -13.81
CA SER A 37 4.56 1.76 -14.51
C SER A 37 3.93 1.16 -15.76
N SER A 38 4.67 0.32 -16.48
CA SER A 38 4.21 -0.23 -17.78
C SER A 38 2.92 -1.05 -17.67
N PHE A 39 2.75 -1.80 -16.57
CA PHE A 39 1.60 -2.69 -16.38
C PHE A 39 1.02 -2.61 -14.96
N GLY A 40 1.30 -1.56 -14.23
CA GLY A 40 0.83 -1.42 -12.87
C GLY A 40 1.04 -0.04 -12.31
N TYR A 41 0.86 0.08 -11.01
CA TYR A 41 1.01 1.33 -10.29
C TYR A 41 1.72 1.09 -8.97
N ASP A 42 2.79 1.82 -8.75
CA ASP A 42 3.54 1.77 -7.50
C ASP A 42 2.94 2.75 -6.49
N ALA A 43 2.24 2.22 -5.50
CA ALA A 43 1.58 3.01 -4.48
C ALA A 43 2.56 3.47 -3.39
N ARG A 44 2.15 4.50 -2.66
CA ARG A 44 2.89 5.04 -1.52
C ARG A 44 2.16 4.73 -0.23
N VAL A 45 2.89 4.57 0.87
CA VAL A 45 2.27 4.44 2.19
C VAL A 45 2.06 5.83 2.80
N SER A 46 0.98 5.97 3.56
CA SER A 46 0.68 7.18 4.31
C SER A 46 1.52 7.24 5.60
N ASN A 47 1.34 8.31 6.37
CA ASN A 47 2.08 8.51 7.61
C ASN A 47 1.48 7.78 8.82
N GLU A 48 0.32 7.17 8.68
CA GLU A 48 -0.33 6.42 9.75
C GLU A 48 0.07 4.96 9.70
N PHE A 49 0.64 4.46 10.81
CA PHE A 49 1.11 3.09 10.95
C PHE A 49 0.51 2.45 12.19
N LYS A 50 0.15 1.18 12.07
CA LYS A 50 -0.27 0.34 13.19
C LYS A 50 0.76 -0.75 13.39
N ILE A 51 1.54 -0.62 14.46
CA ILE A 51 2.62 -1.55 14.80
C ILE A 51 2.04 -2.65 15.67
N PHE A 52 2.23 -3.89 15.25
CA PHE A 52 1.78 -5.05 16.03
C PHE A 52 2.61 -5.20 17.31
N THR A 53 1.92 -5.48 18.40
CA THR A 53 2.52 -5.81 19.69
C THR A 53 1.75 -6.96 20.35
N ASN A 54 2.46 -7.87 20.99
CA ASN A 54 1.88 -8.96 21.76
C ASN A 54 1.95 -8.74 23.28
N LEU A 55 2.29 -7.52 23.70
CA LEU A 55 2.43 -7.21 25.13
C LEU A 55 1.13 -7.38 25.92
N ASN A 56 -0.01 -7.18 25.27
CA ASN A 56 -1.33 -7.20 25.90
C ASN A 56 -2.15 -8.45 25.54
N SER A 57 -1.57 -9.39 24.79
CA SER A 57 -2.27 -10.60 24.36
C SER A 57 -1.27 -11.71 24.01
N GLU A 58 -1.53 -12.91 24.47
CA GLU A 58 -0.72 -14.09 24.15
C GLU A 58 -1.16 -14.77 22.85
N VAL A 59 -2.37 -14.46 22.38
CA VAL A 59 -2.97 -15.12 21.23
C VAL A 59 -3.45 -14.10 20.22
N VAL A 60 -3.11 -14.34 18.95
CA VAL A 60 -3.69 -13.62 17.80
C VAL A 60 -4.85 -14.46 17.27
N ASP A 61 -6.07 -14.03 17.56
CA ASP A 61 -7.28 -14.70 17.12
C ASP A 61 -7.94 -13.89 16.00
N PRO A 62 -7.98 -14.39 14.76
CA PRO A 62 -8.58 -13.67 13.65
C PRO A 62 -10.09 -13.44 13.81
N LYS A 63 -10.77 -14.23 14.64
CA LYS A 63 -12.19 -14.09 14.91
C LYS A 63 -12.49 -13.07 16.01
N ASN A 64 -11.52 -12.81 16.87
CA ASN A 64 -11.67 -11.90 18.01
C ASN A 64 -10.36 -11.10 18.19
N PHE A 65 -10.04 -10.33 17.18
CA PHE A 65 -8.82 -9.55 17.16
C PHE A 65 -8.94 -8.32 18.03
N LYS A 66 -8.05 -8.18 19.01
CA LYS A 66 -8.11 -7.07 19.97
C LYS A 66 -7.37 -5.84 19.41
N PRO A 67 -7.99 -4.65 19.42
CA PRO A 67 -7.31 -3.41 19.01
C PRO A 67 -6.07 -3.09 19.82
N THR A 68 -5.98 -3.59 21.07
CA THR A 68 -4.81 -3.41 21.95
C THR A 68 -3.55 -4.12 21.44
N ASN A 69 -3.67 -4.99 20.42
CA ASN A 69 -2.53 -5.63 19.78
C ASN A 69 -1.76 -4.70 18.84
N PHE A 70 -2.26 -3.48 18.60
CA PHE A 70 -1.61 -2.50 17.75
C PHE A 70 -1.36 -1.19 18.48
N ILE A 71 -0.18 -0.61 18.18
CA ILE A 71 0.15 0.76 18.56
C ILE A 71 0.05 1.61 17.30
N THR A 72 -0.81 2.62 17.31
CA THR A 72 -0.96 3.56 16.20
C THR A 72 0.06 4.67 16.33
N LYS A 73 0.82 4.91 15.26
CA LYS A 73 1.76 6.03 15.16
C LYS A 73 1.50 6.82 13.88
N ASN A 74 1.59 8.14 13.99
CA ASN A 74 1.54 9.05 12.86
C ASN A 74 2.90 9.72 12.72
N VAL A 75 3.76 9.15 11.86
CA VAL A 75 5.16 9.54 11.72
C VAL A 75 5.58 9.49 10.26
N SER A 76 6.59 10.27 9.90
CA SER A 76 7.15 10.25 8.55
C SER A 76 8.06 9.03 8.29
N GLU A 77 8.62 8.47 9.33
CA GLU A 77 9.44 7.26 9.28
C GLU A 77 8.97 6.29 10.36
N CYS A 78 8.68 5.06 9.99
CA CYS A 78 8.25 4.02 10.91
C CYS A 78 9.34 2.98 11.09
N ILE A 79 9.74 2.75 12.35
CA ILE A 79 10.66 1.68 12.70
C ILE A 79 9.85 0.42 12.99
N ILE A 80 10.11 -0.64 12.22
CA ILE A 80 9.47 -1.93 12.41
C ILE A 80 10.35 -2.76 13.35
N PRO A 81 9.87 -3.11 14.58
CA PRO A 81 10.66 -3.90 15.51
C PRO A 81 10.93 -5.32 14.98
N PRO A 82 12.01 -5.97 15.43
CA PRO A 82 12.23 -7.38 15.12
C PRO A 82 11.05 -8.25 15.54
N ASN A 83 10.78 -9.32 14.80
CA ASN A 83 9.71 -10.27 15.08
C ASN A 83 8.31 -9.62 15.16
N SER A 84 8.12 -8.53 14.43
CA SER A 84 6.85 -7.80 14.38
C SER A 84 6.48 -7.47 12.95
N PHE A 85 5.30 -6.88 12.78
CA PHE A 85 4.85 -6.37 11.49
C PHE A 85 4.07 -5.08 11.70
N VAL A 86 3.88 -4.36 10.61
CA VAL A 86 3.19 -3.07 10.61
C VAL A 86 2.10 -3.09 9.56
N LEU A 87 0.93 -2.59 9.93
CA LEU A 87 -0.12 -2.28 8.98
C LEU A 87 -0.04 -0.81 8.60
N ALA A 88 -0.13 -0.54 7.32
CA ALA A 88 -0.14 0.81 6.78
C ALA A 88 -1.23 0.92 5.71
N SER A 89 -1.63 2.13 5.41
CA SER A 89 -2.54 2.42 4.31
C SER A 89 -1.82 3.18 3.21
N THR A 90 -2.33 3.11 2.01
CA THR A 90 -1.78 3.88 0.89
C THR A 90 -2.21 5.34 0.97
N ILE A 91 -1.39 6.25 0.44
CA ILE A 91 -1.79 7.63 0.22
C ILE A 91 -2.91 7.65 -0.82
N GLU A 92 -2.78 6.82 -1.85
CA GLU A 92 -3.75 6.70 -2.93
C GLU A 92 -5.04 6.04 -2.45
N PHE A 93 -6.16 6.57 -2.89
CA PHE A 93 -7.46 5.93 -2.79
C PHE A 93 -7.74 5.17 -4.08
N PHE A 94 -8.07 3.89 -3.97
CA PHE A 94 -8.37 3.03 -5.10
C PHE A 94 -9.87 2.78 -5.21
N LYS A 95 -10.45 3.23 -6.31
CA LYS A 95 -11.86 3.01 -6.64
C LYS A 95 -11.95 2.03 -7.79
N ILE A 96 -11.91 0.74 -7.47
CA ILE A 96 -11.81 -0.33 -8.45
C ILE A 96 -13.19 -0.66 -9.03
N PRO A 97 -13.35 -0.59 -10.37
CA PRO A 97 -14.60 -0.99 -11.02
C PRO A 97 -14.92 -2.47 -10.81
N LYS A 98 -16.19 -2.83 -10.95
CA LYS A 98 -16.67 -4.20 -10.72
C LYS A 98 -16.07 -5.24 -11.67
N ASP A 99 -15.67 -4.82 -12.86
CA ASP A 99 -15.10 -5.69 -13.90
C ASP A 99 -13.58 -5.72 -13.90
N VAL A 100 -12.95 -5.18 -12.84
CA VAL A 100 -11.50 -5.11 -12.70
C VAL A 100 -11.05 -5.89 -11.48
N LEU A 101 -10.06 -6.75 -11.66
CA LEU A 101 -9.34 -7.42 -10.60
C LEU A 101 -7.99 -6.76 -10.40
N VAL A 102 -7.65 -6.44 -9.16
CA VAL A 102 -6.34 -5.87 -8.80
C VAL A 102 -5.55 -6.88 -7.98
N ILE A 103 -4.30 -7.08 -8.36
CA ILE A 103 -3.36 -7.93 -7.61
C ILE A 103 -2.36 -7.01 -6.93
N CYS A 104 -2.25 -7.11 -5.61
CA CYS A 104 -1.26 -6.38 -4.84
C CYS A 104 -0.01 -7.23 -4.67
N LEU A 105 1.12 -6.70 -5.09
CA LEU A 105 2.41 -7.37 -5.03
C LEU A 105 3.42 -6.53 -4.27
N GLY A 106 4.39 -7.20 -3.65
CA GLY A 106 5.52 -6.52 -3.03
C GLY A 106 6.45 -5.90 -4.05
N LYS A 107 7.20 -4.88 -3.61
CA LYS A 107 8.19 -4.20 -4.44
C LYS A 107 9.59 -4.69 -4.10
N SER A 108 10.39 -4.96 -5.12
CA SER A 108 11.76 -5.48 -4.95
C SER A 108 12.66 -4.56 -4.13
N THR A 109 12.43 -3.26 -4.18
CA THR A 109 13.18 -2.28 -3.38
C THR A 109 13.02 -2.54 -1.89
N TYR A 110 11.80 -2.88 -1.44
CA TYR A 110 11.55 -3.25 -0.05
C TYR A 110 12.11 -4.62 0.30
N ALA A 111 12.03 -5.55 -0.64
CA ALA A 111 12.51 -6.91 -0.42
C ALA A 111 14.04 -6.99 -0.23
N ARG A 112 14.77 -5.98 -0.69
CA ARG A 112 16.24 -5.92 -0.56
C ARG A 112 16.72 -5.21 0.70
N CYS A 113 15.81 -4.66 1.48
CA CYS A 113 16.16 -3.96 2.71
C CYS A 113 16.30 -4.90 3.90
#